data_78bee5f2eb460274dd4014694e52f37d
#
_entry.id   78bee5f2eb460274dd4014694e52f37d
#
_cell.length_a   1.000
_cell.length_b   1.000
_cell.length_c   1.000
_cell.angle_alpha   90.00
_cell.angle_beta   90.00
_cell.angle_gamma   90.00
#
_symmetry.space_group_name_H-M   'P 1'
#
loop_
_entity.id
_entity.type
_entity.pdbx_description
1 polymer ?
#
loop_
_entity_poly.entity_id
_entity_poly.type
_entity_poly.pdbx_seq_one_letter_code
_entity_poly.pdbx_strand_id
1 'polypeptide(L)'
;MFQNPPPDETRALLGEIKTIAVLGLSDNPARPSYRVAQAMQGFGYRIVPVRPGQSEVLGEKAYARLADLPEVPDLVDVFRAPEHVPGIVEECIAKGAKRLWLQEGVVNEVAAEKARAAGITVIMDRCIYKEYVALKP
;
A
#
# COMPACT_ATOMS: atom_id res chain seq x y z
N MET A 1 20.63 1.84 7.71
CA MET A 1 20.02 2.35 6.49
C MET A 1 19.02 1.34 5.95
N PHE A 2 17.84 1.81 5.54
CA PHE A 2 16.80 0.94 4.99
C PHE A 2 17.21 0.37 3.63
N GLN A 3 16.94 -0.91 3.41
CA GLN A 3 17.09 -1.56 2.11
C GLN A 3 15.83 -2.37 1.83
N ASN A 4 15.34 -2.30 0.59
CA ASN A 4 14.22 -3.13 0.16
C ASN A 4 14.57 -4.61 0.22
N PRO A 5 13.56 -5.48 0.43
CA PRO A 5 13.77 -6.92 0.30
C PRO A 5 14.29 -7.28 -1.08
N PRO A 6 14.99 -8.41 -1.23
CA PRO A 6 15.41 -8.88 -2.56
C PRO A 6 14.21 -9.12 -3.49
N PRO A 7 14.41 -9.06 -4.81
CA PRO A 7 13.31 -9.22 -5.77
C PRO A 7 12.50 -10.51 -5.62
N ASP A 8 13.12 -11.62 -5.26
CA ASP A 8 12.41 -12.89 -5.08
C ASP A 8 11.47 -12.85 -3.86
N GLU A 9 11.83 -12.13 -2.80
CA GLU A 9 10.95 -11.94 -1.65
C GLU A 9 9.76 -11.03 -2.00
N THR A 10 10.00 -9.97 -2.77
CA THR A 10 8.93 -9.09 -3.24
C THR A 10 7.98 -9.86 -4.16
N ARG A 11 8.52 -10.71 -5.03
CA ARG A 11 7.72 -11.55 -5.91
C ARG A 11 6.82 -12.49 -5.09
N ALA A 12 7.38 -13.13 -4.09
CA ALA A 12 6.63 -14.02 -3.20
C ALA A 12 5.52 -13.27 -2.47
N LEU A 13 5.80 -12.08 -1.97
CA LEU A 13 4.82 -11.23 -1.29
C LEU A 13 3.64 -10.92 -2.23
N LEU A 14 3.94 -10.49 -3.45
CA LEU A 14 2.90 -10.15 -4.42
C LEU A 14 2.04 -11.36 -4.80
N GLY A 15 2.59 -12.56 -4.75
CA GLY A 15 1.86 -13.80 -5.00
C GLY A 15 1.01 -14.27 -3.83
N GLU A 16 1.34 -13.85 -2.62
CA GLU A 16 0.65 -14.27 -1.39
C GLU A 16 -0.55 -13.38 -1.03
N ILE A 17 -0.46 -12.08 -1.32
CA ILE A 17 -1.50 -11.13 -0.89
C ILE A 17 -2.73 -11.22 -1.78
N LYS A 18 -3.89 -10.86 -1.21
CA LYS A 18 -5.17 -10.79 -1.93
C LYS A 18 -5.82 -9.43 -1.81
N THR A 19 -5.70 -8.79 -0.65
CA THR A 19 -6.33 -7.51 -0.36
C THR A 19 -5.28 -6.41 -0.20
N ILE A 20 -5.52 -5.29 -0.87
CA ILE A 20 -4.61 -4.12 -0.83
C ILE A 20 -5.42 -2.91 -0.41
N ALA A 21 -5.11 -2.36 0.77
CA ALA A 21 -5.66 -1.08 1.19
C ALA A 21 -4.81 0.01 0.56
N VAL A 22 -5.41 0.87 -0.24
CA VAL A 22 -4.70 1.93 -0.95
C VAL A 22 -4.99 3.27 -0.28
N LEU A 23 -4.01 3.78 0.43
CA LEU A 23 -4.11 5.04 1.15
C LEU A 23 -3.83 6.20 0.21
N GLY A 24 -4.76 7.16 0.17
CA GLY A 24 -4.66 8.29 -0.74
C GLY A 24 -5.16 8.00 -2.14
N LEU A 25 -5.92 6.93 -2.33
CA LEU A 25 -6.50 6.57 -3.62
C LEU A 25 -7.47 7.67 -4.09
N SER A 26 -7.14 8.29 -5.22
CA SER A 26 -7.99 9.32 -5.84
C SER A 26 -9.14 8.68 -6.61
N ASP A 27 -10.29 9.35 -6.66
CA ASP A 27 -11.40 8.97 -7.53
C ASP A 27 -11.23 9.54 -8.95
N ASN A 28 -10.21 10.33 -9.19
CA ASN A 28 -9.92 10.92 -10.49
C ASN A 28 -9.12 9.94 -11.36
N PRO A 29 -9.69 9.45 -12.49
CA PRO A 29 -8.99 8.48 -13.36
C PRO A 29 -7.67 8.98 -13.95
N ALA A 30 -7.41 10.28 -13.93
CA ALA A 30 -6.16 10.84 -14.43
C ALA A 30 -5.02 10.75 -13.42
N ARG A 31 -5.31 10.44 -12.15
CA ARG A 31 -4.29 10.39 -11.10
C ARG A 31 -3.57 9.05 -11.08
N PRO A 32 -2.25 9.06 -10.80
CA PRO A 32 -1.47 7.83 -10.73
C PRO A 32 -2.03 6.79 -9.75
N SER A 33 -2.52 7.22 -8.58
CA SER A 33 -3.07 6.29 -7.59
C SER A 33 -4.26 5.52 -8.14
N TYR A 34 -5.15 6.19 -8.90
CA TYR A 34 -6.29 5.54 -9.52
C TYR A 34 -5.84 4.52 -10.56
N ARG A 35 -4.93 4.93 -11.45
CA ARG A 35 -4.47 4.08 -12.56
C ARG A 35 -3.74 2.84 -12.07
N VAL A 36 -2.89 3.00 -11.06
CA VAL A 36 -2.16 1.86 -10.47
C VAL A 36 -3.13 0.93 -9.75
N ALA A 37 -4.03 1.46 -8.93
CA ALA A 37 -5.01 0.64 -8.21
C ALA A 37 -5.92 -0.11 -9.18
N GLN A 38 -6.36 0.54 -10.26
CA GLN A 38 -7.18 -0.09 -11.29
C GLN A 38 -6.44 -1.25 -11.95
N ALA A 39 -5.15 -1.07 -12.26
CA ALA A 39 -4.33 -2.11 -12.84
C ALA A 39 -4.19 -3.30 -11.89
N MET A 40 -3.94 -3.04 -10.62
CA MET A 40 -3.83 -4.10 -9.61
C MET A 40 -5.16 -4.85 -9.44
N GLN A 41 -6.28 -4.13 -9.49
CA GLN A 41 -7.61 -4.75 -9.49
C GLN A 41 -7.77 -5.69 -10.68
N GLY A 42 -7.31 -5.26 -11.86
CA GLY A 42 -7.33 -6.06 -13.08
C GLY A 42 -6.48 -7.32 -12.98
N PHE A 43 -5.45 -7.33 -12.15
CA PHE A 43 -4.63 -8.52 -11.90
C PHE A 43 -5.27 -9.49 -10.90
N GLY A 44 -6.42 -9.12 -10.30
CA GLY A 44 -7.15 -9.99 -9.40
C GLY A 44 -7.07 -9.62 -7.92
N TYR A 45 -6.39 -8.53 -7.58
CA TYR A 45 -6.36 -8.09 -6.17
C TYR A 45 -7.65 -7.36 -5.81
N ARG A 46 -8.08 -7.53 -4.57
CA ARG A 46 -9.18 -6.76 -4.01
C ARG A 46 -8.64 -5.43 -3.50
N ILE A 47 -9.10 -4.33 -4.09
CA ILE A 47 -8.68 -2.99 -3.70
C ILE A 47 -9.64 -2.46 -2.63
N VAL A 48 -9.08 -1.94 -1.54
CA VAL A 48 -9.84 -1.29 -0.48
C VAL A 48 -9.40 0.18 -0.43
N PRO A 49 -10.21 1.10 -0.97
CA PRO A 49 -9.84 2.53 -0.99
C PRO A 49 -9.86 3.11 0.42
N VAL A 50 -8.83 3.89 0.77
CA VAL A 50 -8.76 4.58 2.06
C VAL A 50 -8.42 6.03 1.82
N ARG A 51 -9.40 6.90 1.97
CA ARG A 51 -9.25 8.34 1.82
C ARG A 51 -10.47 9.06 2.38
N PRO A 52 -10.28 10.12 3.20
CA PRO A 52 -11.40 10.91 3.68
C PRO A 52 -12.20 11.54 2.53
N GLY A 53 -13.51 11.64 2.68
CA GLY A 53 -14.38 12.31 1.71
C GLY A 53 -14.78 11.48 0.52
N GLN A 54 -14.38 10.22 0.43
CA GLN A 54 -14.77 9.30 -0.63
C GLN A 54 -15.77 8.27 -0.09
N SER A 55 -16.80 7.94 -0.86
CA SER A 55 -17.73 6.88 -0.48
C SER A 55 -17.46 5.59 -1.26
N GLU A 56 -17.02 5.72 -2.52
CA GLU A 56 -16.76 4.59 -3.40
C GLU A 56 -15.70 4.98 -4.43
N VAL A 57 -14.76 4.08 -4.70
CA VAL A 57 -13.75 4.23 -5.76
C VAL A 57 -13.55 2.87 -6.41
N LEU A 58 -13.50 2.83 -7.73
CA LEU A 58 -13.30 1.59 -8.51
C LEU A 58 -14.34 0.52 -8.18
N GLY A 59 -15.57 0.93 -7.87
CA GLY A 59 -16.65 0.02 -7.53
C GLY A 59 -16.57 -0.56 -6.13
N GLU A 60 -15.60 -0.11 -5.31
CA GLU A 60 -15.40 -0.60 -3.97
C GLU A 60 -15.72 0.48 -2.94
N LYS A 61 -16.29 0.06 -1.81
CA LYS A 61 -16.56 0.98 -0.69
C LYS A 61 -15.26 1.58 -0.19
N ALA A 62 -15.24 2.91 -0.05
CA ALA A 62 -14.09 3.62 0.49
C ALA A 62 -14.27 3.88 1.98
N TYR A 63 -13.15 3.89 2.70
CA TYR A 63 -13.09 4.17 4.13
C TYR A 63 -12.25 5.42 4.36
N ALA A 64 -12.60 6.19 5.39
CA ALA A 64 -11.89 7.43 5.68
C ALA A 64 -10.48 7.16 6.22
N ARG A 65 -10.33 6.11 7.03
CA ARG A 65 -9.07 5.77 7.70
C ARG A 65 -8.83 4.27 7.70
N LEU A 66 -7.57 3.88 7.82
CA LEU A 66 -7.19 2.48 7.92
C LEU A 66 -7.88 1.79 9.11
N ALA A 67 -8.01 2.49 10.23
CA ALA A 67 -8.68 1.96 11.43
C ALA A 67 -10.13 1.56 11.19
N ASP A 68 -10.79 2.16 10.18
CA ASP A 68 -12.20 1.90 9.91
C ASP A 68 -12.47 0.62 9.12
N LEU A 69 -11.42 -0.01 8.58
CA LEU A 69 -11.58 -1.24 7.81
C LEU A 69 -12.08 -2.36 8.72
N PRO A 70 -13.06 -3.16 8.25
CA PRO A 70 -13.58 -4.29 9.05
C PRO A 70 -12.57 -5.42 9.21
N GLU A 71 -11.59 -5.52 8.31
CA GLU A 71 -10.57 -6.56 8.33
C GLU A 71 -9.18 -5.95 8.17
N VAL A 72 -8.16 -6.69 8.60
CA VAL A 72 -6.76 -6.29 8.36
C VAL A 72 -6.44 -6.57 6.90
N PRO A 73 -6.01 -5.56 6.11
CA PRO A 73 -5.63 -5.82 4.71
C PRO A 73 -4.32 -6.60 4.67
N ASP A 74 -4.13 -7.38 3.59
CA ASP A 74 -2.88 -8.11 3.40
C ASP A 74 -1.72 -7.18 3.13
N LEU A 75 -1.98 -6.05 2.49
CA LEU A 75 -0.97 -5.04 2.16
C LEU A 75 -1.58 -3.65 2.31
N VAL A 76 -0.79 -2.72 2.82
CA VAL A 76 -1.12 -1.28 2.83
C VAL A 76 -0.22 -0.60 1.81
N ASP A 77 -0.82 -0.04 0.74
CA ASP A 77 -0.12 0.63 -0.35
C ASP A 77 -0.36 2.13 -0.25
N VAL A 78 0.72 2.92 -0.22
CA VAL A 78 0.66 4.34 0.17
C VAL A 78 0.95 5.28 -0.99
N PHE A 79 -0.05 6.10 -1.32
CA PHE A 79 0.05 7.25 -2.23
C PHE A 79 -0.13 8.54 -1.44
N ARG A 80 0.73 8.78 -0.46
CA ARG A 80 0.71 9.98 0.36
C ARG A 80 2.09 10.61 0.40
N ALA A 81 2.18 11.91 0.70
CA ALA A 81 3.47 12.57 0.81
C ALA A 81 4.33 11.94 1.92
N PRO A 82 5.68 11.96 1.77
CA PRO A 82 6.59 11.33 2.74
C PRO A 82 6.37 11.77 4.19
N GLU A 83 5.96 13.00 4.41
CA GLU A 83 5.70 13.55 5.75
C GLU A 83 4.57 12.84 6.49
N HIS A 84 3.68 12.15 5.77
CA HIS A 84 2.58 11.40 6.37
C HIS A 84 2.98 9.99 6.78
N VAL A 85 4.14 9.51 6.34
CA VAL A 85 4.53 8.11 6.55
C VAL A 85 4.68 7.75 8.02
N PRO A 86 5.27 8.58 8.89
CA PRO A 86 5.34 8.24 10.33
C PRO A 86 3.97 7.92 10.94
N GLY A 87 2.96 8.76 10.65
CA GLY A 87 1.59 8.53 11.15
C GLY A 87 0.98 7.28 10.56
N ILE A 88 1.24 7.00 9.28
CA ILE A 88 0.75 5.79 8.60
C ILE A 88 1.37 4.53 9.23
N VAL A 89 2.64 4.57 9.57
CA VAL A 89 3.30 3.44 10.26
C VAL A 89 2.61 3.14 11.58
N GLU A 90 2.29 4.19 12.36
CA GLU A 90 1.56 4.02 13.61
C GLU A 90 0.18 3.39 13.38
N GLU A 91 -0.53 3.82 12.33
CA GLU A 91 -1.82 3.25 11.96
C GLU A 91 -1.69 1.78 11.56
N CYS A 92 -0.65 1.43 10.83
CA CYS A 92 -0.39 0.04 10.43
C CYS A 92 -0.12 -0.83 11.65
N ILE A 93 0.70 -0.35 12.58
CA ILE A 93 0.99 -1.07 13.82
C ILE A 93 -0.30 -1.31 14.62
N ALA A 94 -1.10 -0.26 14.80
CA ALA A 94 -2.35 -0.33 15.55
C ALA A 94 -3.35 -1.28 14.88
N LYS A 95 -3.40 -1.31 13.55
CA LYS A 95 -4.29 -2.18 12.79
C LYS A 95 -3.83 -3.64 12.76
N GLY A 96 -2.56 -3.88 12.99
CA GLY A 96 -1.99 -5.22 12.85
C GLY A 96 -1.61 -5.59 11.43
N ALA A 97 -1.42 -4.58 10.56
CA ALA A 97 -0.98 -4.82 9.18
C ALA A 97 0.44 -5.39 9.18
N LYS A 98 0.69 -6.34 8.31
CA LYS A 98 1.98 -7.05 8.25
C LYS A 98 2.88 -6.61 7.10
N ARG A 99 2.33 -5.86 6.13
CA ARG A 99 3.06 -5.45 4.93
C ARG A 99 2.70 -4.02 4.57
N LEU A 100 3.72 -3.22 4.24
CA LEU A 100 3.58 -1.81 3.90
C LEU A 100 4.35 -1.53 2.61
N TRP A 101 3.68 -0.90 1.65
CA TRP A 101 4.29 -0.55 0.37
C TRP A 101 4.24 0.96 0.19
N LEU A 102 5.40 1.58 0.07
CA LEU A 102 5.52 3.01 -0.17
C LEU A 102 5.88 3.22 -1.64
N GLN A 103 4.99 3.88 -2.36
CA GLN A 103 5.12 4.10 -3.80
C GLN A 103 6.33 4.95 -4.17
N GLU A 104 6.63 5.04 -5.47
CA GLU A 104 7.74 5.87 -5.97
C GLU A 104 7.65 7.29 -5.43
N GLY A 105 8.77 7.81 -4.94
CA GLY A 105 8.84 9.14 -4.33
C GLY A 105 8.39 9.22 -2.89
N VAL A 106 7.79 8.16 -2.35
CA VAL A 106 7.38 8.13 -0.95
C VAL A 106 8.51 7.52 -0.14
N VAL A 107 9.42 8.36 0.32
CA VAL A 107 10.65 7.93 1.00
C VAL A 107 10.70 8.52 2.40
N ASN A 108 10.81 7.65 3.41
CA ASN A 108 11.06 8.04 4.79
C ASN A 108 11.75 6.87 5.48
N GLU A 109 13.08 6.89 5.50
CA GLU A 109 13.87 5.77 6.01
C GLU A 109 13.65 5.53 7.50
N VAL A 110 13.52 6.59 8.29
CA VAL A 110 13.31 6.45 9.74
C VAL A 110 11.99 5.73 10.01
N ALA A 111 10.92 6.13 9.34
CA ALA A 111 9.61 5.50 9.50
C ALA A 111 9.62 4.06 8.98
N ALA A 112 10.30 3.80 7.86
CA ALA A 112 10.42 2.45 7.30
C ALA A 112 11.16 1.52 8.27
N GLU A 113 12.24 1.99 8.88
CA GLU A 113 12.97 1.20 9.88
C GLU A 113 12.12 0.93 11.12
N LYS A 114 11.32 1.91 11.55
CA LYS A 114 10.41 1.72 12.68
C LYS A 114 9.36 0.65 12.37
N ALA A 115 8.81 0.66 11.17
CA ALA A 115 7.85 -0.35 10.73
C ALA A 115 8.49 -1.75 10.73
N ARG A 116 9.70 -1.87 10.20
CA ARG A 116 10.43 -3.14 10.19
C ARG A 116 10.70 -3.65 11.61
N ALA A 117 11.10 -2.76 12.51
CA ALA A 117 11.33 -3.12 13.91
C ALA A 117 10.06 -3.62 14.59
N ALA A 118 8.90 -3.19 14.12
CA ALA A 118 7.60 -3.65 14.61
C ALA A 118 7.12 -4.94 13.92
N GLY A 119 7.93 -5.55 13.06
CA GLY A 119 7.60 -6.80 12.38
C GLY A 119 6.87 -6.63 11.05
N ILE A 120 6.83 -5.43 10.49
CA ILE A 120 6.19 -5.15 9.20
C ILE A 120 7.21 -5.28 8.08
N THR A 121 6.86 -6.02 7.04
CA THR A 121 7.67 -6.06 5.81
C THR A 121 7.40 -4.78 5.02
N VAL A 122 8.44 -4.03 4.68
CA VAL A 122 8.32 -2.74 4.00
C VAL A 122 9.03 -2.77 2.66
N ILE A 123 8.32 -2.33 1.61
CA ILE A 123 8.91 -1.99 0.32
C ILE A 123 8.76 -0.48 0.18
N MET A 124 9.83 0.22 -0.22
CA MET A 124 9.84 1.67 -0.29
C MET A 124 10.36 2.17 -1.62
N ASP A 125 9.76 3.26 -2.11
CA ASP A 125 10.19 3.93 -3.34
C ASP A 125 10.13 3.01 -4.56
N ARG A 126 9.02 2.26 -4.68
CA ARG A 126 8.76 1.39 -5.82
C ARG A 126 7.30 1.52 -6.24
N CYS A 127 7.04 1.43 -7.54
CA CYS A 127 5.68 1.36 -8.05
C CYS A 127 5.22 -0.10 -8.03
N ILE A 128 4.13 -0.40 -7.33
CA ILE A 128 3.63 -1.77 -7.21
C ILE A 128 3.24 -2.35 -8.57
N TYR A 129 2.69 -1.53 -9.46
CA TYR A 129 2.35 -1.97 -10.82
C TYR A 129 3.60 -2.39 -11.59
N LYS A 130 4.65 -1.54 -11.57
CA LYS A 130 5.89 -1.83 -12.28
C LYS A 130 6.57 -3.08 -11.74
N GLU A 131 6.55 -3.26 -10.43
CA GLU A 131 7.13 -4.45 -9.82
C GLU A 131 6.35 -5.70 -10.17
N TYR A 132 5.02 -5.63 -10.19
CA TYR A 132 4.18 -6.75 -10.61
C TYR A 132 4.52 -7.19 -12.04
N VAL A 133 4.59 -6.23 -12.97
CA VAL A 133 4.89 -6.52 -14.37
C VAL A 133 6.29 -7.11 -14.52
N ALA A 134 7.28 -6.58 -13.80
CA ALA A 134 8.67 -7.03 -13.88
C ALA A 134 8.86 -8.41 -13.26
N LEU A 135 8.24 -8.67 -12.11
CA LEU A 135 8.48 -9.89 -11.33
C LEU A 135 7.58 -11.07 -11.72
N LYS A 136 6.42 -10.79 -12.31
CA LYS A 136 5.46 -11.82 -12.78
C LYS A 136 5.13 -12.83 -11.68
N PRO A 137 4.58 -12.36 -10.56
CA PRO A 137 4.28 -13.24 -9.43
C PRO A 137 3.20 -14.28 -9.73
#